data_4ebf0d78ba7f75e0bebb4b35eee7d154
#
_entry.id   4ebf0d78ba7f75e0bebb4b35eee7d154
#
_cell.length_a   1.000
_cell.length_b   1.000
_cell.length_c   1.000
_cell.angle_alpha   90.00
_cell.angle_beta   90.00
_cell.angle_gamma   90.00
#
_symmetry.space_group_name_H-M   'P 1'
#
loop_
_entity.id
_entity.type
_entity.pdbx_description
1 polymer ?
#
loop_
_entity_poly.entity_id
_entity_poly.type
_entity_poly.pdbx_seq_one_letter_code
_entity_poly.pdbx_strand_id
1 'polypeptide(L)'
;HIVSRRQRQMCIRDRIWRESAISKLKDGESAILMAALMETDCHGRSLISEYIRASGVSIESWLSQLFDAVVIPYYHLLCKYGVSLIAHGQNVTLVMEDSLPKRILLKDFQGDMRLVDKQYPEQNSLSDSVKEVTVRLPEELIIHDLQTGHFVTVLRFISPLVEQIGVSEETFYQILGTVSYTHLRAHETGSY
;
A
#
# COMPACT_ATOMS: atom_id res chain seq x y z
N HIS A 1 5.31 13.13 -27.62
CA HIS A 1 6.68 12.65 -27.94
C HIS A 1 7.80 13.31 -27.11
N ILE A 2 7.55 14.43 -26.43
CA ILE A 2 8.58 15.15 -25.64
C ILE A 2 8.72 14.58 -24.22
N VAL A 3 7.65 14.04 -23.65
CA VAL A 3 7.66 13.43 -22.29
C VAL A 3 8.55 12.18 -22.22
N SER A 4 8.61 11.41 -23.30
CA SER A 4 9.39 10.17 -23.38
C SER A 4 10.91 10.37 -23.29
N ARG A 5 11.46 11.52 -23.74
CA ARG A 5 12.90 11.78 -23.70
C ARG A 5 13.39 12.20 -22.31
N ARG A 6 12.62 12.99 -21.56
CA ARG A 6 12.99 13.38 -20.19
C ARG A 6 12.95 12.19 -19.23
N GLN A 7 11.93 11.34 -19.34
CA GLN A 7 11.81 10.12 -18.53
C GLN A 7 12.96 9.13 -18.79
N ARG A 8 13.38 8.94 -20.05
CA ARG A 8 14.52 8.06 -20.37
C ARG A 8 15.87 8.60 -19.90
N GLN A 9 16.07 9.93 -19.85
CA GLN A 9 17.31 10.51 -19.33
C GLN A 9 17.40 10.39 -17.80
N MET A 10 16.29 10.47 -17.07
CA MET A 10 16.28 10.30 -15.61
C MET A 10 16.64 8.88 -15.19
N CYS A 11 16.20 7.86 -15.90
CA CYS A 11 16.49 6.45 -15.55
C CYS A 11 17.96 6.03 -15.82
N ILE A 12 18.71 6.77 -16.63
CA ILE A 12 20.05 6.33 -17.08
C ILE A 12 21.20 7.05 -16.35
N ARG A 13 20.97 8.20 -15.71
CA ARG A 13 22.04 9.04 -15.16
C ARG A 13 21.94 9.42 -13.71
N ASP A 14 20.77 9.28 -13.06
CA ASP A 14 20.59 9.77 -11.71
C ASP A 14 20.63 8.62 -10.69
N ARG A 15 21.50 8.77 -9.69
CA ARG A 15 21.50 7.92 -8.49
C ARG A 15 20.52 8.56 -7.50
N ILE A 16 19.46 7.83 -7.15
CA ILE A 16 18.55 8.24 -6.11
C ILE A 16 19.08 7.70 -4.78
N TRP A 17 19.42 8.60 -3.87
CA TRP A 17 19.73 8.25 -2.50
C TRP A 17 18.44 8.17 -1.71
N ARG A 18 18.20 7.05 -1.03
CA ARG A 18 17.04 6.84 -0.19
C ARG A 18 17.48 6.48 1.21
N GLU A 19 16.68 6.92 2.17
CA GLU A 19 16.82 6.42 3.53
C GLU A 19 16.51 4.92 3.56
N SER A 20 17.32 4.16 4.30
CA SER A 20 17.08 2.71 4.45
C SER A 20 15.82 2.46 5.26
N ALA A 21 15.00 1.48 4.85
CA ALA A 21 13.87 1.04 5.64
C ALA A 21 14.29 0.56 7.05
N ILE A 22 15.50 -0.01 7.16
CA ILE A 22 16.05 -0.50 8.44
C ILE A 22 16.17 0.64 9.46
N SER A 23 16.52 1.87 9.04
CA SER A 23 16.62 3.02 9.95
C SER A 23 15.28 3.45 10.56
N LYS A 24 14.16 2.94 10.04
CA LYS A 24 12.80 3.24 10.50
C LYS A 24 12.20 2.11 11.34
N LEU A 25 12.93 1.03 11.56
CA LEU A 25 12.47 -0.09 12.36
C LEU A 25 12.76 0.17 13.84
N LYS A 26 11.83 -0.29 14.68
CA LYS A 26 12.00 -0.38 16.13
C LYS A 26 12.59 -1.75 16.50
N ASP A 27 13.01 -1.89 17.75
CA ASP A 27 13.46 -3.19 18.28
C ASP A 27 12.34 -4.23 18.16
N GLY A 28 12.66 -5.41 17.64
CA GLY A 28 11.70 -6.48 17.37
C GLY A 28 10.95 -6.38 16.03
N GLU A 29 11.05 -5.25 15.31
CA GLU A 29 10.45 -5.11 14.00
C GLU A 29 11.35 -5.66 12.89
N SER A 30 10.73 -6.21 11.87
CA SER A 30 11.36 -6.58 10.59
C SER A 30 10.63 -5.94 9.41
N ALA A 31 11.27 -5.87 8.26
CA ALA A 31 10.69 -5.25 7.07
C ALA A 31 10.78 -6.19 5.88
N ILE A 32 9.68 -6.27 5.13
CA ILE A 32 9.58 -7.07 3.91
C ILE A 32 8.89 -6.26 2.81
N LEU A 33 9.33 -6.40 1.57
CA LEU A 33 8.57 -5.85 0.45
C LEU A 33 7.23 -6.59 0.33
N MET A 34 6.16 -5.84 0.11
CA MET A 34 4.83 -6.41 -0.06
C MET A 34 4.79 -7.46 -1.19
N ALA A 35 5.53 -7.22 -2.28
CA ALA A 35 5.66 -8.18 -3.37
C ALA A 35 6.25 -9.53 -2.92
N ALA A 36 7.10 -9.55 -1.91
CA ALA A 36 7.71 -10.79 -1.44
C ALA A 36 6.72 -11.72 -0.72
N LEU A 37 5.58 -11.22 -0.26
CA LEU A 37 4.52 -12.09 0.30
C LEU A 37 3.98 -13.09 -0.74
N MET A 38 4.12 -12.77 -2.03
CA MET A 38 3.68 -13.62 -3.14
C MET A 38 4.70 -14.70 -3.53
N GLU A 39 5.92 -14.64 -2.97
CA GLU A 39 6.97 -15.64 -3.24
C GLU A 39 6.62 -16.98 -2.62
N THR A 40 7.03 -18.07 -3.31
CA THR A 40 6.86 -19.44 -2.84
C THR A 40 8.20 -20.16 -2.77
N ASP A 41 8.33 -21.08 -1.83
CA ASP A 41 9.50 -21.94 -1.72
C ASP A 41 9.49 -23.06 -2.77
N CYS A 42 10.53 -23.90 -2.80
CA CYS A 42 10.63 -25.04 -3.72
C CYS A 42 9.57 -26.14 -3.50
N HIS A 43 8.81 -26.08 -2.42
CA HIS A 43 7.68 -26.97 -2.11
C HIS A 43 6.31 -26.32 -2.39
N GLY A 44 6.30 -25.11 -2.96
CA GLY A 44 5.08 -24.37 -3.27
C GLY A 44 4.44 -23.68 -2.08
N ARG A 45 5.10 -23.61 -0.91
CA ARG A 45 4.60 -22.90 0.28
C ARG A 45 4.86 -21.40 0.12
N SER A 46 3.82 -20.61 0.25
CA SER A 46 3.94 -19.16 0.13
C SER A 46 4.52 -18.52 1.39
N LEU A 47 5.26 -17.44 1.21
CA LEU A 47 5.82 -16.70 2.35
C LEU A 47 4.73 -16.16 3.27
N ILE A 48 3.58 -15.72 2.71
CA ILE A 48 2.44 -15.30 3.51
C ILE A 48 1.92 -16.43 4.41
N SER A 49 1.86 -17.67 3.91
CA SER A 49 1.42 -18.82 4.72
C SER A 49 2.35 -19.08 5.91
N GLU A 50 3.66 -18.88 5.72
CA GLU A 50 4.64 -19.04 6.80
C GLU A 50 4.50 -17.95 7.87
N TYR A 51 4.24 -16.69 7.48
CA TYR A 51 3.97 -15.62 8.44
C TYR A 51 2.68 -15.87 9.24
N ILE A 52 1.60 -16.27 8.57
CA ILE A 52 0.34 -16.61 9.25
C ILE A 52 0.57 -17.74 10.25
N ARG A 53 1.24 -18.82 9.86
CA ARG A 53 1.55 -19.95 10.73
C ARG A 53 2.42 -19.55 11.92
N ALA A 54 3.45 -18.73 11.70
CA ALA A 54 4.37 -18.31 12.73
C ALA A 54 3.75 -17.34 13.74
N SER A 55 2.75 -16.55 13.32
CA SER A 55 2.06 -15.59 14.19
C SER A 55 1.16 -16.27 15.25
N GLY A 56 0.71 -17.49 14.99
CA GLY A 56 -0.18 -18.24 15.90
C GLY A 56 -1.61 -17.73 15.98
N VAL A 57 -2.00 -16.72 15.17
CA VAL A 57 -3.40 -16.23 15.09
C VAL A 57 -4.16 -16.90 13.95
N SER A 58 -5.50 -16.74 13.91
CA SER A 58 -6.28 -17.24 12.77
C SER A 58 -5.93 -16.49 11.49
N ILE A 59 -6.18 -17.13 10.34
CA ILE A 59 -5.92 -16.55 9.01
C ILE A 59 -6.71 -15.25 8.84
N GLU A 60 -7.97 -15.24 9.24
CA GLU A 60 -8.86 -14.08 9.16
C GLU A 60 -8.36 -12.92 10.02
N SER A 61 -7.89 -13.22 11.24
CA SER A 61 -7.31 -12.20 12.12
C SER A 61 -6.02 -11.61 11.54
N TRP A 62 -5.18 -12.44 10.94
CA TRP A 62 -3.97 -11.99 10.28
C TRP A 62 -4.27 -11.12 9.06
N LEU A 63 -5.24 -11.52 8.24
CA LEU A 63 -5.69 -10.75 7.08
C LEU A 63 -6.30 -9.41 7.48
N SER A 64 -7.11 -9.38 8.54
CA SER A 64 -7.66 -8.13 9.07
C SER A 64 -6.54 -7.16 9.44
N GLN A 65 -5.51 -7.65 10.16
CA GLN A 65 -4.35 -6.84 10.52
C GLN A 65 -3.54 -6.39 9.30
N LEU A 66 -3.42 -7.24 8.27
CA LEU A 66 -2.78 -6.85 7.01
C LEU A 66 -3.52 -5.69 6.36
N PHE A 67 -4.85 -5.79 6.25
CA PHE A 67 -5.65 -4.74 5.63
C PHE A 67 -5.67 -3.47 6.48
N ASP A 68 -5.71 -3.58 7.80
CA ASP A 68 -5.55 -2.43 8.70
C ASP A 68 -4.21 -1.73 8.48
N ALA A 69 -3.13 -2.48 8.42
CA ALA A 69 -1.79 -1.93 8.26
C ALA A 69 -1.54 -1.30 6.88
N VAL A 70 -2.18 -1.81 5.83
CA VAL A 70 -1.90 -1.45 4.43
C VAL A 70 -2.98 -0.55 3.84
N VAL A 71 -4.23 -0.94 3.94
CA VAL A 71 -5.34 -0.29 3.22
C VAL A 71 -5.80 0.98 3.92
N ILE A 72 -5.86 0.97 5.25
CA ILE A 72 -6.30 2.14 6.03
C ILE A 72 -5.42 3.38 5.76
N PRO A 73 -4.07 3.30 5.78
CA PRO A 73 -3.25 4.47 5.48
C PRO A 73 -3.52 5.08 4.11
N TYR A 74 -3.84 4.27 3.09
CA TYR A 74 -4.19 4.79 1.76
C TYR A 74 -5.50 5.55 1.76
N TYR A 75 -6.54 5.02 2.40
CA TYR A 75 -7.79 5.73 2.55
C TYR A 75 -7.63 7.01 3.38
N HIS A 76 -6.83 6.96 4.43
CA HIS A 76 -6.55 8.14 5.24
C HIS A 76 -5.86 9.25 4.42
N LEU A 77 -4.83 8.89 3.65
CA LEU A 77 -4.15 9.83 2.76
C LEU A 77 -5.11 10.44 1.73
N LEU A 78 -5.95 9.60 1.13
CA LEU A 78 -6.91 10.03 0.13
C LEU A 78 -7.98 10.94 0.74
N CYS A 79 -8.65 10.51 1.80
CA CYS A 79 -9.79 11.22 2.36
C CYS A 79 -9.38 12.52 3.07
N LYS A 80 -8.29 12.49 3.84
CA LYS A 80 -7.87 13.64 4.63
C LYS A 80 -7.01 14.63 3.87
N TYR A 81 -6.10 14.13 3.05
CA TYR A 81 -5.10 14.96 2.38
C TYR A 81 -5.31 15.09 0.87
N GLY A 82 -6.25 14.35 0.30
CA GLY A 82 -6.45 14.30 -1.15
C GLY A 82 -5.23 13.76 -1.89
N VAL A 83 -4.51 12.81 -1.27
CA VAL A 83 -3.31 12.17 -1.82
C VAL A 83 -3.63 10.74 -2.16
N SER A 84 -3.44 10.36 -3.42
CA SER A 84 -3.50 8.99 -3.89
C SER A 84 -2.10 8.48 -4.23
N LEU A 85 -1.87 7.20 -3.97
CA LEU A 85 -0.63 6.51 -4.29
C LEU A 85 -0.92 5.26 -5.12
N ILE A 86 -0.16 5.08 -6.20
CA ILE A 86 -0.15 3.83 -6.95
C ILE A 86 0.73 2.84 -6.18
N ALA A 87 0.11 2.18 -5.20
CA ALA A 87 0.80 1.37 -4.21
C ALA A 87 1.00 -0.07 -4.67
N HIS A 88 1.77 -0.28 -5.74
CA HIS A 88 2.13 -1.61 -6.17
C HIS A 88 3.16 -2.27 -5.21
N GLY A 89 3.27 -3.60 -5.26
CA GLY A 89 4.01 -4.37 -4.26
C GLY A 89 5.49 -4.04 -4.09
N GLN A 90 6.13 -3.36 -5.05
CA GLN A 90 7.52 -2.90 -4.95
C GLN A 90 7.67 -1.59 -4.18
N ASN A 91 6.62 -0.75 -4.11
CA ASN A 91 6.67 0.55 -3.46
C ASN A 91 6.19 0.51 -2.01
N VAL A 92 5.67 -0.64 -1.59
CA VAL A 92 5.18 -0.87 -0.23
C VAL A 92 6.11 -1.80 0.49
N THR A 93 6.66 -1.35 1.60
CA THR A 93 7.41 -2.17 2.55
C THR A 93 6.54 -2.39 3.78
N LEU A 94 6.18 -3.64 4.03
CA LEU A 94 5.43 -4.06 5.21
C LEU A 94 6.36 -4.20 6.39
N VAL A 95 6.02 -3.59 7.51
CA VAL A 95 6.72 -3.75 8.78
C VAL A 95 5.97 -4.77 9.60
N MET A 96 6.72 -5.77 10.06
CA MET A 96 6.23 -6.91 10.81
C MET A 96 6.80 -6.90 12.24
N GLU A 97 6.00 -7.31 13.19
CA GLU A 97 6.43 -7.61 14.56
C GLU A 97 5.77 -8.92 15.00
N ASP A 98 6.53 -9.87 15.51
CA ASP A 98 6.04 -11.21 15.88
C ASP A 98 5.27 -11.91 14.75
N SER A 99 5.74 -11.76 13.52
CA SER A 99 5.09 -12.28 12.30
C SER A 99 3.71 -11.66 11.98
N LEU A 100 3.32 -10.57 12.64
CA LEU A 100 2.09 -9.83 12.41
C LEU A 100 2.34 -8.53 11.66
N PRO A 101 1.49 -8.17 10.68
CA PRO A 101 1.54 -6.87 10.01
C PRO A 101 1.26 -5.73 11.00
N LYS A 102 2.09 -4.70 11.02
CA LYS A 102 1.94 -3.55 11.93
C LYS A 102 1.68 -2.24 11.21
N ARG A 103 2.45 -1.95 10.19
CA ARG A 103 2.41 -0.69 9.44
C ARG A 103 3.15 -0.83 8.13
N ILE A 104 3.06 0.18 7.30
CA ILE A 104 3.80 0.25 6.03
C ILE A 104 4.81 1.39 6.01
N LEU A 105 5.83 1.23 5.20
CA LEU A 105 6.70 2.28 4.73
C LEU A 105 6.52 2.40 3.22
N LEU A 106 6.33 3.61 2.76
CA LEU A 106 6.12 3.92 1.35
C LEU A 106 7.37 4.54 0.75
N LYS A 107 7.63 4.24 -0.50
CA LYS A 107 8.75 4.79 -1.26
C LYS A 107 8.30 5.12 -2.69
N ASP A 108 9.17 5.80 -3.44
CA ASP A 108 8.98 6.08 -4.87
C ASP A 108 7.76 6.97 -5.18
N PHE A 109 7.59 8.06 -4.42
CA PHE A 109 6.49 9.00 -4.63
C PHE A 109 6.52 9.69 -6.00
N GLN A 110 7.71 9.85 -6.60
CA GLN A 110 7.84 10.51 -7.89
C GLN A 110 7.26 9.65 -9.01
N GLY A 111 6.15 10.09 -9.58
CA GLY A 111 5.44 9.40 -10.64
C GLY A 111 4.25 8.54 -10.16
N ASP A 112 4.27 8.09 -8.91
CA ASP A 112 3.22 7.23 -8.35
C ASP A 112 2.29 7.96 -7.36
N MET A 113 2.56 9.24 -7.07
CA MET A 113 1.70 10.09 -6.27
C MET A 113 0.82 10.97 -7.15
N ARG A 114 -0.45 11.06 -6.81
CA ARG A 114 -1.45 11.93 -7.43
C ARG A 114 -2.12 12.78 -6.36
N LEU A 115 -2.55 13.98 -6.73
CA LEU A 115 -3.41 14.81 -5.91
C LEU A 115 -4.82 14.82 -6.49
N VAL A 116 -5.82 14.79 -5.63
CA VAL A 116 -7.20 15.05 -6.03
C VAL A 116 -7.31 16.50 -6.52
N ASP A 117 -8.00 16.72 -7.64
CA ASP A 117 -8.27 18.05 -8.18
C ASP A 117 -9.42 18.73 -7.41
N LYS A 118 -9.17 18.94 -6.12
CA LYS A 118 -10.04 19.60 -5.15
C LYS A 118 -9.17 20.34 -4.14
N GLN A 119 -9.74 21.31 -3.48
CA GLN A 119 -9.02 22.04 -2.44
C GLN A 119 -9.02 21.26 -1.13
N TYR A 120 -7.82 21.01 -0.63
CA TYR A 120 -7.56 20.45 0.70
C TYR A 120 -6.72 21.47 1.49
N PRO A 121 -7.14 21.87 2.71
CA PRO A 121 -6.40 22.84 3.52
C PRO A 121 -4.94 22.41 3.75
N GLU A 122 -4.69 21.13 3.92
CA GLU A 122 -3.37 20.56 4.17
C GLU A 122 -2.42 20.71 2.98
N GLN A 123 -2.95 20.80 1.75
CA GLN A 123 -2.17 20.99 0.54
C GLN A 123 -1.67 22.44 0.36
N ASN A 124 -2.17 23.40 1.17
CA ASN A 124 -1.72 24.79 1.09
C ASN A 124 -0.24 24.95 1.51
N SER A 125 0.27 24.04 2.32
CA SER A 125 1.67 24.03 2.76
C SER A 125 2.65 23.43 1.74
N LEU A 126 2.15 22.85 0.65
CA LEU A 126 3.01 22.29 -0.40
C LEU A 126 3.76 23.43 -1.13
N SER A 127 5.07 23.24 -1.33
CA SER A 127 5.86 24.16 -2.12
C SER A 127 5.41 24.16 -3.60
N ASP A 128 5.62 25.27 -4.29
CA ASP A 128 5.23 25.38 -5.70
C ASP A 128 5.96 24.35 -6.57
N SER A 129 7.22 24.03 -6.24
CA SER A 129 7.98 22.99 -6.93
C SER A 129 7.34 21.58 -6.81
N VAL A 130 6.72 21.27 -5.67
CA VAL A 130 5.98 20.00 -5.51
C VAL A 130 4.67 20.04 -6.30
N LYS A 131 3.95 21.16 -6.24
CA LYS A 131 2.70 21.33 -6.99
C LYS A 131 2.90 21.20 -8.50
N GLU A 132 4.02 21.74 -9.01
CA GLU A 132 4.34 21.73 -10.45
C GLU A 132 4.63 20.32 -10.99
N VAL A 133 5.23 19.43 -10.17
CA VAL A 133 5.59 18.08 -10.60
C VAL A 133 4.54 17.03 -10.29
N THR A 134 3.52 17.37 -9.49
CA THR A 134 2.49 16.44 -9.06
C THR A 134 1.28 16.50 -9.96
N VAL A 135 0.86 15.36 -10.49
CA VAL A 135 -0.33 15.24 -11.33
C VAL A 135 -1.58 15.38 -10.47
N ARG A 136 -2.56 16.18 -10.91
CA ARG A 136 -3.90 16.28 -10.32
C ARG A 136 -4.90 15.53 -11.18
N LEU A 137 -5.80 14.81 -10.53
CA LEU A 137 -6.87 14.06 -11.18
C LEU A 137 -8.22 14.33 -10.51
N PRO A 138 -9.33 14.33 -11.27
CA PRO A 138 -10.67 14.34 -10.72
C PRO A 138 -10.92 13.19 -9.74
N GLU A 139 -11.81 13.40 -8.77
CA GLU A 139 -12.12 12.41 -7.72
C GLU A 139 -12.51 11.05 -8.30
N GLU A 140 -13.32 11.04 -9.34
CA GLU A 140 -13.80 9.81 -10.00
C GLU A 140 -12.69 8.99 -10.68
N LEU A 141 -11.56 9.61 -11.02
CA LEU A 141 -10.43 8.90 -11.63
C LEU A 141 -9.41 8.45 -10.59
N ILE A 142 -9.31 9.17 -9.47
CA ILE A 142 -8.23 8.93 -8.50
C ILE A 142 -8.42 7.62 -7.72
N ILE A 143 -9.66 7.17 -7.56
CA ILE A 143 -9.94 5.89 -6.89
C ILE A 143 -9.36 4.70 -7.67
N HIS A 144 -9.21 4.85 -8.98
CA HIS A 144 -8.60 3.81 -9.80
C HIS A 144 -7.13 3.58 -9.47
N ASP A 145 -6.41 4.58 -8.96
CA ASP A 145 -5.02 4.42 -8.54
C ASP A 145 -4.89 3.41 -7.40
N LEU A 146 -5.78 3.46 -6.40
CA LEU A 146 -5.82 2.50 -5.32
C LEU A 146 -6.27 1.12 -5.81
N GLN A 147 -7.36 1.08 -6.59
CA GLN A 147 -7.90 -0.18 -7.11
C GLN A 147 -6.89 -0.88 -8.01
N THR A 148 -6.36 -0.17 -9.01
CA THR A 148 -5.41 -0.75 -9.97
C THR A 148 -4.04 -0.92 -9.34
N GLY A 149 -3.57 0.08 -8.60
CA GLY A 149 -2.23 0.10 -8.02
C GLY A 149 -2.03 -0.93 -6.91
N HIS A 150 -3.03 -1.22 -6.10
CA HIS A 150 -2.88 -2.15 -4.98
C HIS A 150 -3.74 -3.41 -5.11
N PHE A 151 -5.04 -3.27 -5.35
CA PHE A 151 -5.94 -4.43 -5.36
C PHE A 151 -5.62 -5.37 -6.54
N VAL A 152 -5.46 -4.83 -7.75
CA VAL A 152 -5.18 -5.63 -8.95
C VAL A 152 -3.73 -6.11 -9.00
N THR A 153 -2.76 -5.31 -8.55
CA THR A 153 -1.34 -5.68 -8.68
C THR A 153 -0.79 -6.44 -7.48
N VAL A 154 -1.49 -6.47 -6.34
CA VAL A 154 -1.04 -7.15 -5.11
C VAL A 154 -2.09 -8.11 -4.59
N LEU A 155 -3.26 -7.61 -4.15
CA LEU A 155 -4.24 -8.44 -3.44
C LEU A 155 -4.78 -9.59 -4.30
N ARG A 156 -4.96 -9.34 -5.59
CA ARG A 156 -5.36 -10.37 -6.56
C ARG A 156 -4.41 -11.58 -6.60
N PHE A 157 -3.12 -11.38 -6.34
CA PHE A 157 -2.14 -12.46 -6.33
C PHE A 157 -1.98 -13.09 -4.94
N ILE A 158 -2.36 -12.38 -3.89
CA ILE A 158 -2.34 -12.89 -2.51
C ILE A 158 -3.56 -13.78 -2.24
N SER A 159 -4.76 -13.43 -2.74
CA SER A 159 -5.99 -14.18 -2.45
C SER A 159 -5.90 -15.67 -2.80
N PRO A 160 -5.32 -16.12 -3.96
CA PRO A 160 -5.18 -17.55 -4.25
C PRO A 160 -4.20 -18.27 -3.33
N LEU A 161 -3.19 -17.57 -2.79
CA LEU A 161 -2.23 -18.17 -1.85
C LEU A 161 -2.88 -18.41 -0.47
N VAL A 162 -3.78 -17.53 -0.08
CA VAL A 162 -4.56 -17.66 1.15
C VAL A 162 -5.64 -18.74 1.00
N GLU A 163 -6.23 -18.89 -0.19
CA GLU A 163 -7.17 -19.96 -0.49
C GLU A 163 -6.54 -21.36 -0.31
N GLN A 164 -5.29 -21.53 -0.69
CA GLN A 164 -4.55 -22.77 -0.50
C GLN A 164 -4.41 -23.20 0.97
N ILE A 165 -4.53 -22.27 1.89
CA ILE A 165 -4.44 -22.53 3.34
C ILE A 165 -5.77 -22.49 4.07
N GLY A 166 -6.90 -22.40 3.33
CA GLY A 166 -8.22 -22.67 3.86
C GLY A 166 -9.18 -21.49 4.00
N VAL A 167 -8.86 -20.30 3.50
CA VAL A 167 -9.78 -19.16 3.46
C VAL A 167 -10.15 -18.85 2.02
N SER A 168 -11.46 -18.95 1.69
CA SER A 168 -11.93 -18.69 0.32
C SER A 168 -11.65 -17.27 -0.13
N GLU A 169 -11.52 -17.08 -1.45
CA GLU A 169 -11.36 -15.76 -2.04
C GLU A 169 -12.51 -14.82 -1.68
N GLU A 170 -13.73 -15.34 -1.60
CA GLU A 170 -14.91 -14.59 -1.14
C GLU A 170 -14.70 -14.06 0.29
N THR A 171 -14.27 -14.91 1.22
CA THR A 171 -13.98 -14.51 2.61
C THR A 171 -12.85 -13.50 2.67
N PHE A 172 -11.80 -13.66 1.87
CA PHE A 172 -10.71 -12.71 1.77
C PHE A 172 -11.21 -11.30 1.42
N TYR A 173 -12.04 -11.17 0.37
CA TYR A 173 -12.58 -9.88 -0.03
C TYR A 173 -13.69 -9.37 0.90
N GLN A 174 -14.40 -10.23 1.63
CA GLN A 174 -15.32 -9.80 2.68
C GLN A 174 -14.60 -9.14 3.86
N ILE A 175 -13.47 -9.70 4.29
CA ILE A 175 -12.62 -9.09 5.33
C ILE A 175 -12.10 -7.74 4.85
N LEU A 176 -11.56 -7.66 3.64
CA LEU A 176 -11.11 -6.41 3.04
C LEU A 176 -12.20 -5.35 2.99
N GLY A 177 -13.41 -5.74 2.56
CA GLY A 177 -14.58 -4.86 2.49
C GLY A 177 -14.99 -4.35 3.87
N THR A 178 -14.97 -5.21 4.89
CA THR A 178 -15.31 -4.85 6.27
C THR A 178 -14.32 -3.81 6.83
N VAL A 179 -13.02 -4.03 6.69
CA VAL A 179 -11.97 -3.09 7.12
C VAL A 179 -12.11 -1.75 6.40
N SER A 180 -12.24 -1.78 5.07
CA SER A 180 -12.37 -0.57 4.25
C SER A 180 -13.62 0.25 4.61
N TYR A 181 -14.77 -0.41 4.77
CA TYR A 181 -16.04 0.25 5.08
C TYR A 181 -16.05 0.87 6.47
N THR A 182 -15.53 0.15 7.47
CA THR A 182 -15.45 0.66 8.85
C THR A 182 -14.62 1.94 8.89
N HIS A 183 -13.50 1.96 8.17
CA HIS A 183 -12.61 3.10 8.14
C HIS A 183 -13.21 4.31 7.40
N LEU A 184 -13.83 4.09 6.23
CA LEU A 184 -14.51 5.15 5.49
C LEU A 184 -15.62 5.81 6.30
N ARG A 185 -16.46 5.02 7.01
CA ARG A 185 -17.48 5.57 7.90
C ARG A 185 -16.91 6.40 9.04
N ALA A 186 -15.78 6.01 9.61
CA ALA A 186 -15.13 6.79 10.66
C ALA A 186 -14.68 8.17 10.13
N HIS A 187 -14.21 8.25 8.89
CA HIS A 187 -13.89 9.54 8.24
C HIS A 187 -15.12 10.42 8.01
N GLU A 188 -16.24 9.86 7.58
CA GLU A 188 -17.49 10.60 7.35
C GLU A 188 -18.07 11.17 8.67
N THR A 189 -17.93 10.44 9.77
CA THR A 189 -18.47 10.84 11.08
C THR A 189 -17.54 11.73 11.90
N GLY A 190 -16.33 12.01 11.43
CA GLY A 190 -15.34 12.81 12.14
C GLY A 190 -14.83 12.18 13.43
N SER A 191 -14.94 10.86 13.57
CA SER A 191 -14.56 10.10 14.78
C SER A 191 -13.08 9.70 14.74
N TYR A 192 -12.18 10.71 14.65
CA TYR A 192 -10.71 10.55 14.76
C TYR A 192 -10.15 11.55 15.74
#